data_1a3be5abff867f9dfa225bc831db2a1b
#
_entry.id   1a3be5abff867f9dfa225bc831db2a1b
#
_cell.length_a   1.000
_cell.length_b   1.000
_cell.length_c   1.000
_cell.angle_alpha   90.00
_cell.angle_beta   90.00
_cell.angle_gamma   90.00
#
_symmetry.space_group_name_H-M   'P 1'
#
loop_
_entity.id
_entity.type
_entity.pdbx_description
1 polymer ?
#
loop_
_entity_poly.entity_id
_entity_poly.type
_entity_poly.pdbx_seq_one_letter_code
_entity_poly.pdbx_strand_id
1 'polypeptide(L)'
;MTAVAPAGAPGAPVAAPAVVPDALVQIRRVRKSFGAHQVLRDVSLAVPAGTVTVLLGPSGSGKSTLLRCVNHLETIDGGRIIVDGELIGYRQAGAKIHEMTPRQIARQRRSIGMVFQKFNLFPHLTALENVCEAPIGVVGAARGVAKSRAIELLERVGLGEFTGHYPAQLSGGQQQRVAIARALAMDPKVMLFDEPTSALDPELVGDVLEVMRELAAEGMTMIVVTHEIGFARGVADQVAFMDGGVIVEAGPPHEVIDNPQRQRTRNFLESVA
;
A
#
# COMPACT_ATOMS: atom_id res chain seq x y z
N MET A 1 -4.76 47.85 -3.62
CA MET A 1 -3.58 47.02 -3.29
C MET A 1 -3.95 46.18 -2.07
N THR A 2 -4.45 44.98 -2.28
CA THR A 2 -4.90 44.09 -1.20
C THR A 2 -3.76 43.09 -0.96
N ALA A 3 -3.17 43.15 0.23
CA ALA A 3 -2.07 42.31 0.64
C ALA A 3 -2.57 40.87 0.84
N VAL A 4 -1.96 39.93 0.11
CA VAL A 4 -2.15 38.49 0.32
C VAL A 4 -1.35 38.08 1.56
N ALA A 5 -2.03 37.53 2.54
CA ALA A 5 -1.41 36.98 3.76
C ALA A 5 -0.54 35.76 3.42
N PRO A 6 0.64 35.58 4.05
CA PRO A 6 1.50 34.44 3.81
C PRO A 6 0.86 33.15 4.35
N ALA A 7 0.98 32.07 3.56
CA ALA A 7 0.56 30.72 3.91
C ALA A 7 1.21 30.28 5.25
N GLY A 8 0.40 29.77 6.17
CA GLY A 8 0.83 29.32 7.49
C GLY A 8 1.96 28.28 7.45
N ALA A 9 2.88 28.39 8.36
CA ALA A 9 4.00 27.46 8.52
C ALA A 9 3.51 26.02 8.74
N PRO A 10 4.22 25.00 8.20
CA PRO A 10 3.88 23.60 8.43
C PRO A 10 3.90 23.30 9.94
N GLY A 11 2.82 22.70 10.45
CA GLY A 11 2.72 22.30 11.85
C GLY A 11 3.87 21.38 12.24
N ALA A 12 4.34 21.52 13.49
CA ALA A 12 5.40 20.68 14.03
C ALA A 12 5.06 19.19 13.87
N PRO A 13 6.01 18.32 13.45
CA PRO A 13 5.77 16.92 13.30
C PRO A 13 5.32 16.29 14.62
N VAL A 14 4.35 15.39 14.55
CA VAL A 14 3.93 14.58 15.72
C VAL A 14 5.15 13.79 16.19
N ALA A 15 5.33 13.66 17.49
CA ALA A 15 6.32 12.77 18.07
C ALA A 15 6.19 11.41 17.38
N ALA A 16 7.32 10.87 16.90
CA ALA A 16 7.33 9.58 16.21
C ALA A 16 6.52 8.57 17.03
N PRO A 17 5.57 7.84 16.43
CA PRO A 17 4.83 6.82 17.16
C PRO A 17 5.81 5.90 17.87
N ALA A 18 5.49 5.52 19.11
CA ALA A 18 6.32 4.64 19.91
C ALA A 18 6.76 3.46 19.07
N VAL A 19 8.05 3.13 19.09
CA VAL A 19 8.58 1.95 18.41
C VAL A 19 7.82 0.75 18.95
N VAL A 20 6.92 0.19 18.16
CA VAL A 20 6.27 -1.09 18.45
C VAL A 20 7.29 -2.14 18.03
N PRO A 21 7.96 -2.84 18.98
CA PRO A 21 9.09 -3.72 18.65
C PRO A 21 8.70 -4.85 17.70
N ASP A 22 7.45 -5.30 17.74
CA ASP A 22 6.92 -6.47 17.04
C ASP A 22 6.03 -6.10 15.82
N ALA A 23 6.09 -4.85 15.34
CA ALA A 23 5.35 -4.48 14.13
C ALA A 23 5.92 -5.20 12.90
N LEU A 24 5.01 -5.76 12.06
CA LEU A 24 5.39 -6.45 10.82
C LEU A 24 6.09 -5.51 9.85
N VAL A 25 5.57 -4.27 9.73
CA VAL A 25 6.22 -3.22 8.92
C VAL A 25 6.64 -2.07 9.84
N GLN A 26 7.91 -1.71 9.78
CA GLN A 26 8.47 -0.60 10.54
C GLN A 26 9.13 0.39 9.59
N ILE A 27 8.57 1.57 9.50
CA ILE A 27 9.09 2.71 8.75
C ILE A 27 9.71 3.65 9.78
N ARG A 28 11.03 3.91 9.69
CA ARG A 28 11.75 4.66 10.70
C ARG A 28 12.52 5.82 10.06
N ARG A 29 12.01 7.04 10.26
CA ARG A 29 12.62 8.31 9.82
C ARG A 29 13.00 8.29 8.33
N VAL A 30 12.09 7.78 7.50
CA VAL A 30 12.32 7.65 6.06
C VAL A 30 12.31 9.01 5.39
N ARG A 31 13.32 9.24 4.56
CA ARG A 31 13.47 10.43 3.72
C ARG A 31 13.61 10.01 2.27
N LYS A 32 12.96 10.79 1.38
CA LYS A 32 13.06 10.61 -0.06
C LYS A 32 12.96 11.95 -0.78
N SER A 33 13.86 12.16 -1.72
CA SER A 33 13.88 13.32 -2.61
C SER A 33 13.94 12.89 -4.07
N PHE A 34 13.37 13.68 -4.96
CA PHE A 34 13.53 13.58 -6.40
C PHE A 34 14.17 14.88 -6.89
N GLY A 35 15.46 14.84 -7.21
CA GLY A 35 16.24 16.02 -7.45
C GLY A 35 16.25 16.95 -6.22
N ALA A 36 15.87 18.20 -6.40
CA ALA A 36 15.81 19.19 -5.30
C ALA A 36 14.52 19.10 -4.46
N HIS A 37 13.52 18.31 -4.90
CA HIS A 37 12.24 18.25 -4.23
C HIS A 37 12.20 17.09 -3.21
N GLN A 38 12.13 17.43 -1.91
CA GLN A 38 12.01 16.46 -0.83
C GLN A 38 10.53 16.06 -0.65
N VAL A 39 10.20 14.80 -0.97
CA VAL A 39 8.84 14.23 -0.93
C VAL A 39 8.54 13.58 0.42
N LEU A 40 9.49 12.88 1.03
CA LEU A 40 9.33 12.30 2.38
C LEU A 40 10.33 12.94 3.34
N ARG A 41 9.84 13.38 4.51
CA ARG A 41 10.58 14.15 5.50
C ARG A 41 10.52 13.48 6.87
N ASP A 42 11.47 12.57 7.16
CA ASP A 42 11.55 11.82 8.43
C ASP A 42 10.26 11.06 8.80
N VAL A 43 9.60 10.43 7.81
CA VAL A 43 8.36 9.67 8.02
C VAL A 43 8.64 8.44 8.87
N SER A 44 7.85 8.27 9.93
CA SER A 44 7.88 7.08 10.81
C SER A 44 6.49 6.52 11.01
N LEU A 45 6.33 5.20 10.83
CA LEU A 45 5.07 4.48 10.96
C LEU A 45 5.36 3.03 11.35
N ALA A 46 4.54 2.47 12.21
CA ALA A 46 4.57 1.06 12.58
C ALA A 46 3.23 0.42 12.23
N VAL A 47 3.27 -0.75 11.58
CA VAL A 47 2.08 -1.53 11.19
C VAL A 47 2.19 -2.90 11.85
N PRO A 48 1.38 -3.20 12.86
CA PRO A 48 1.33 -4.52 13.49
C PRO A 48 0.87 -5.61 12.51
N ALA A 49 1.26 -6.86 12.77
CA ALA A 49 0.76 -7.99 11.99
C ALA A 49 -0.77 -8.13 12.13
N GLY A 50 -1.44 -8.48 11.05
CA GLY A 50 -2.89 -8.69 11.03
C GLY A 50 -3.73 -7.41 11.11
N THR A 51 -3.12 -6.22 10.93
CA THR A 51 -3.84 -4.94 11.02
C THR A 51 -3.87 -4.20 9.68
N VAL A 52 -4.86 -3.35 9.55
CA VAL A 52 -5.05 -2.45 8.40
C VAL A 52 -4.66 -1.03 8.78
N THR A 53 -3.63 -0.51 8.11
CA THR A 53 -3.23 0.91 8.23
C THR A 53 -3.63 1.65 6.95
N VAL A 54 -4.44 2.70 7.10
CA VAL A 54 -4.86 3.56 5.99
C VAL A 54 -4.07 4.85 5.99
N LEU A 55 -3.53 5.22 4.82
CA LEU A 55 -2.85 6.49 4.58
C LEU A 55 -3.80 7.45 3.88
N LEU A 56 -4.18 8.52 4.55
CA LEU A 56 -5.01 9.62 4.03
C LEU A 56 -4.17 10.88 3.76
N GLY A 57 -4.68 11.78 2.94
CA GLY A 57 -4.07 13.08 2.70
C GLY A 57 -4.17 13.55 1.25
N PRO A 58 -3.86 14.83 0.98
CA PRO A 58 -3.98 15.42 -0.35
C PRO A 58 -3.05 14.75 -1.37
N SER A 59 -3.35 14.94 -2.65
CA SER A 59 -2.46 14.52 -3.74
C SER A 59 -1.09 15.20 -3.60
N GLY A 60 -0.02 14.47 -3.87
CA GLY A 60 1.35 14.97 -3.72
C GLY A 60 1.89 14.97 -2.28
N SER A 61 1.15 14.49 -1.27
CA SER A 61 1.65 14.42 0.10
C SER A 61 2.70 13.33 0.36
N GLY A 62 2.97 12.45 -0.61
CA GLY A 62 4.01 11.41 -0.54
C GLY A 62 3.51 10.00 -0.22
N LYS A 63 2.20 9.76 -0.12
CA LYS A 63 1.60 8.44 0.22
C LYS A 63 2.07 7.30 -0.70
N SER A 64 1.86 7.45 -2.01
CA SER A 64 2.29 6.45 -3.01
C SER A 64 3.81 6.28 -3.04
N THR A 65 4.57 7.35 -2.83
CA THR A 65 6.04 7.29 -2.71
C THR A 65 6.44 6.47 -1.50
N LEU A 66 5.75 6.64 -0.36
CA LEU A 66 6.01 5.85 0.85
C LEU A 66 5.73 4.36 0.60
N LEU A 67 4.58 4.00 -0.01
CA LEU A 67 4.30 2.61 -0.38
C LEU A 67 5.37 2.02 -1.29
N ARG A 68 5.80 2.76 -2.31
CA ARG A 68 6.85 2.33 -3.23
C ARG A 68 8.21 2.16 -2.55
N CYS A 69 8.49 2.92 -1.51
CA CYS A 69 9.66 2.71 -0.68
C CYS A 69 9.55 1.42 0.14
N VAL A 70 8.36 1.08 0.67
CA VAL A 70 8.14 -0.18 1.42
C VAL A 70 8.40 -1.40 0.55
N ASN A 71 7.98 -1.37 -0.72
CA ASN A 71 8.24 -2.44 -1.70
C ASN A 71 9.58 -2.26 -2.44
N HIS A 72 10.42 -1.31 -2.02
CA HIS A 72 11.70 -0.99 -2.67
C HIS A 72 11.58 -0.79 -4.20
N LEU A 73 10.44 -0.29 -4.68
CA LEU A 73 10.31 0.23 -6.04
C LEU A 73 10.94 1.62 -6.16
N GLU A 74 11.01 2.33 -5.02
CA GLU A 74 11.77 3.56 -4.82
C GLU A 74 12.79 3.35 -3.70
N THR A 75 14.03 3.78 -3.92
CA THR A 75 15.09 3.77 -2.92
C THR A 75 14.87 4.93 -1.94
N ILE A 76 15.17 4.74 -0.68
CA ILE A 76 15.15 5.80 0.35
C ILE A 76 16.49 6.54 0.39
N ASP A 77 16.48 7.84 0.73
CA ASP A 77 17.70 8.65 0.89
C ASP A 77 18.17 8.66 2.35
N GLY A 78 17.34 8.18 3.27
CA GLY A 78 17.68 8.07 4.69
C GLY A 78 16.59 7.39 5.49
N GLY A 79 16.93 7.00 6.72
CA GLY A 79 16.05 6.19 7.55
C GLY A 79 16.20 4.69 7.27
N ARG A 80 15.17 3.92 7.59
CA ARG A 80 15.12 2.47 7.32
C ARG A 80 13.69 1.97 7.23
N ILE A 81 13.48 0.92 6.44
CA ILE A 81 12.22 0.18 6.34
C ILE A 81 12.53 -1.28 6.66
N ILE A 82 11.76 -1.86 7.58
CA ILE A 82 11.88 -3.25 8.00
C ILE A 82 10.53 -3.91 7.75
N VAL A 83 10.53 -5.04 7.09
CA VAL A 83 9.33 -5.88 6.89
C VAL A 83 9.66 -7.28 7.36
N ASP A 84 8.86 -7.82 8.28
CA ASP A 84 9.04 -9.14 8.86
C ASP A 84 10.47 -9.35 9.41
N GLY A 85 11.02 -8.34 10.07
CA GLY A 85 12.38 -8.36 10.63
C GLY A 85 13.51 -8.14 9.61
N GLU A 86 13.23 -8.13 8.31
CA GLU A 86 14.22 -7.89 7.26
C GLU A 86 14.33 -6.41 6.88
N LEU A 87 15.56 -5.88 6.83
CA LEU A 87 15.83 -4.54 6.32
C LEU A 87 15.66 -4.51 4.80
N ILE A 88 14.71 -3.72 4.30
CA ILE A 88 14.34 -3.69 2.89
C ILE A 88 15.41 -2.98 2.05
N GLY A 89 15.87 -3.69 1.00
CA GLY A 89 16.84 -3.21 0.02
C GLY A 89 18.29 -3.19 0.52
N TYR A 90 18.52 -3.45 1.80
CA TYR A 90 19.84 -3.35 2.42
C TYR A 90 20.12 -4.55 3.33
N ARG A 91 21.41 -4.85 3.52
CA ARG A 91 21.89 -5.81 4.52
C ARG A 91 22.89 -5.14 5.46
N GLN A 92 22.80 -5.47 6.72
CA GLN A 92 23.78 -5.05 7.70
C GLN A 92 24.91 -6.08 7.81
N ALA A 93 26.16 -5.63 7.71
CA ALA A 93 27.36 -6.43 7.94
C ALA A 93 28.24 -5.72 8.96
N GLY A 94 28.14 -6.13 10.22
CA GLY A 94 28.74 -5.42 11.35
C GLY A 94 28.17 -4.00 11.50
N ALA A 95 29.05 -3.00 11.47
CA ALA A 95 28.63 -1.58 11.55
C ALA A 95 28.29 -0.95 10.17
N LYS A 96 28.45 -1.70 9.07
CA LYS A 96 28.21 -1.18 7.72
C LYS A 96 26.88 -1.70 7.16
N ILE A 97 26.22 -0.82 6.40
CA ILE A 97 25.02 -1.15 5.62
C ILE A 97 25.43 -1.22 4.15
N HIS A 98 25.07 -2.29 3.48
CA HIS A 98 25.34 -2.52 2.06
C HIS A 98 24.01 -2.64 1.33
N GLU A 99 23.92 -2.04 0.15
CA GLU A 99 22.79 -2.24 -0.76
C GLU A 99 22.77 -3.71 -1.26
N MET A 100 21.57 -4.26 -1.36
CA MET A 100 21.36 -5.61 -1.87
C MET A 100 21.44 -5.64 -3.39
N THR A 101 21.81 -6.80 -3.94
CA THR A 101 21.74 -7.02 -5.39
C THR A 101 20.26 -7.06 -5.85
N PRO A 102 19.98 -6.78 -7.14
CA PRO A 102 18.61 -6.85 -7.68
C PRO A 102 17.92 -8.21 -7.44
N ARG A 103 18.68 -9.31 -7.47
CA ARG A 103 18.15 -10.66 -7.16
C ARG A 103 17.73 -10.80 -5.70
N GLN A 104 18.49 -10.24 -4.77
CA GLN A 104 18.16 -10.27 -3.34
C GLN A 104 16.93 -9.41 -3.05
N ILE A 105 16.84 -8.22 -3.66
CA ILE A 105 15.67 -7.33 -3.57
C ILE A 105 14.42 -8.04 -4.13
N ALA A 106 14.53 -8.68 -5.31
CA ALA A 106 13.42 -9.43 -5.88
C ALA A 106 12.94 -10.57 -4.95
N ARG A 107 13.86 -11.18 -4.17
CA ARG A 107 13.49 -12.18 -3.16
C ARG A 107 12.71 -11.56 -1.99
N GLN A 108 13.12 -10.40 -1.49
CA GLN A 108 12.39 -9.69 -0.43
C GLN A 108 10.97 -9.29 -0.89
N ARG A 109 10.82 -8.84 -2.14
CA ARG A 109 9.51 -8.47 -2.71
C ARG A 109 8.49 -9.61 -2.75
N ARG A 110 8.90 -10.87 -2.64
CA ARG A 110 7.96 -12.00 -2.61
C ARG A 110 7.00 -11.95 -1.43
N SER A 111 7.47 -11.43 -0.29
CA SER A 111 6.66 -11.29 0.94
C SER A 111 5.82 -10.02 0.98
N ILE A 112 5.88 -9.18 -0.05
CA ILE A 112 5.20 -7.88 -0.12
C ILE A 112 4.34 -7.84 -1.38
N GLY A 113 3.04 -8.06 -1.24
CA GLY A 113 2.10 -7.90 -2.34
C GLY A 113 1.85 -6.42 -2.62
N MET A 114 1.67 -6.05 -3.89
CA MET A 114 1.34 -4.67 -4.25
C MET A 114 0.27 -4.63 -5.34
N VAL A 115 -0.76 -3.85 -5.08
CA VAL A 115 -1.86 -3.55 -5.98
C VAL A 115 -1.78 -2.07 -6.34
N PHE A 116 -1.74 -1.77 -7.63
CA PHE A 116 -1.53 -0.43 -8.16
C PHE A 116 -2.85 0.21 -8.59
N GLN A 117 -2.88 1.52 -8.66
CA GLN A 117 -3.98 2.32 -9.21
C GLN A 117 -4.34 1.92 -10.64
N LYS A 118 -3.34 1.71 -11.50
CA LYS A 118 -3.51 1.17 -12.86
C LYS A 118 -3.26 -0.32 -12.82
N PHE A 119 -4.21 -1.13 -12.74
CA PHE A 119 -4.23 -2.61 -12.59
C PHE A 119 -2.92 -3.35 -12.97
N ASN A 120 -2.17 -2.86 -13.93
CA ASN A 120 -0.86 -3.35 -14.39
C ASN A 120 -0.88 -4.85 -14.74
N LEU A 121 -1.98 -5.34 -15.31
CA LEU A 121 -2.07 -6.69 -15.81
C LEU A 121 -1.25 -6.84 -17.10
N PHE A 122 -0.73 -8.03 -17.31
CA PHE A 122 -0.10 -8.40 -18.58
C PHE A 122 -1.18 -8.55 -19.66
N PRO A 123 -1.22 -7.67 -20.68
CA PRO A 123 -2.35 -7.62 -21.61
C PRO A 123 -2.43 -8.83 -22.54
N HIS A 124 -1.35 -9.56 -22.72
CA HIS A 124 -1.22 -10.76 -23.55
C HIS A 124 -1.48 -12.06 -22.79
N LEU A 125 -1.75 -12.00 -21.50
CA LEU A 125 -2.08 -13.13 -20.63
C LEU A 125 -3.54 -13.05 -20.20
N THR A 126 -4.21 -14.20 -20.09
CA THR A 126 -5.54 -14.31 -19.48
C THR A 126 -5.51 -13.97 -17.98
N ALA A 127 -6.67 -13.84 -17.36
CA ALA A 127 -6.78 -13.64 -15.90
C ALA A 127 -6.05 -14.75 -15.13
N LEU A 128 -6.27 -16.00 -15.51
CA LEU A 128 -5.60 -17.16 -14.90
C LEU A 128 -4.08 -17.11 -15.07
N GLU A 129 -3.60 -16.82 -16.27
CA GLU A 129 -2.18 -16.74 -16.56
C GLU A 129 -1.52 -15.56 -15.84
N ASN A 130 -2.18 -14.40 -15.71
CA ASN A 130 -1.72 -13.28 -14.91
C ASN A 130 -1.46 -13.68 -13.44
N VAL A 131 -2.35 -14.48 -12.85
CA VAL A 131 -2.22 -14.95 -11.46
C VAL A 131 -1.15 -16.03 -11.33
N CYS A 132 -0.98 -16.90 -12.34
CA CYS A 132 0.00 -17.99 -12.34
C CYS A 132 1.44 -17.53 -12.58
N GLU A 133 1.66 -16.38 -13.24
CA GLU A 133 2.96 -15.97 -13.79
C GLU A 133 4.06 -15.90 -12.72
N ALA A 134 3.81 -15.21 -11.62
CA ALA A 134 4.81 -15.04 -10.57
C ALA A 134 5.05 -16.34 -9.77
N PRO A 135 4.05 -17.13 -9.34
CA PRO A 135 4.29 -18.44 -8.74
C PRO A 135 5.17 -19.37 -9.59
N ILE A 136 4.93 -19.42 -10.89
CA ILE A 136 5.72 -20.28 -11.80
C ILE A 136 7.10 -19.66 -12.06
N GLY A 137 7.14 -18.40 -12.53
CA GLY A 137 8.35 -17.77 -13.02
C GLY A 137 9.33 -17.35 -11.92
N VAL A 138 8.83 -16.97 -10.72
CA VAL A 138 9.65 -16.42 -9.63
C VAL A 138 9.90 -17.43 -8.52
N VAL A 139 8.87 -18.23 -8.17
CA VAL A 139 8.98 -19.23 -7.09
C VAL A 139 9.40 -20.58 -7.63
N GLY A 140 9.11 -20.88 -8.90
CA GLY A 140 9.38 -22.18 -9.50
C GLY A 140 8.30 -23.23 -9.14
N ALA A 141 7.10 -22.79 -8.81
CA ALA A 141 6.00 -23.69 -8.50
C ALA A 141 5.63 -24.58 -9.69
N ALA A 142 5.26 -25.82 -9.42
CA ALA A 142 4.74 -26.71 -10.47
C ALA A 142 3.48 -26.10 -11.11
N ARG A 143 3.37 -26.13 -12.44
CA ARG A 143 2.28 -25.49 -13.18
C ARG A 143 0.89 -25.90 -12.70
N GLY A 144 0.71 -27.19 -12.37
CA GLY A 144 -0.57 -27.70 -11.85
C GLY A 144 -0.94 -27.06 -10.51
N VAL A 145 0.02 -26.96 -9.59
CA VAL A 145 -0.18 -26.34 -8.27
C VAL A 145 -0.50 -24.84 -8.41
N ALA A 146 0.28 -24.13 -9.22
CA ALA A 146 0.04 -22.72 -9.49
C ALA A 146 -1.32 -22.46 -10.11
N LYS A 147 -1.75 -23.34 -11.06
CA LYS A 147 -3.05 -23.24 -11.72
C LYS A 147 -4.20 -23.48 -10.74
N SER A 148 -4.15 -24.53 -9.92
CA SER A 148 -5.19 -24.79 -8.91
C SER A 148 -5.32 -23.61 -7.94
N ARG A 149 -4.20 -23.12 -7.42
CA ARG A 149 -4.19 -21.95 -6.52
C ARG A 149 -4.73 -20.69 -7.19
N ALA A 150 -4.40 -20.46 -8.45
CA ALA A 150 -4.88 -19.31 -9.19
C ALA A 150 -6.40 -19.36 -9.42
N ILE A 151 -6.97 -20.54 -9.69
CA ILE A 151 -8.41 -20.73 -9.80
C ILE A 151 -9.10 -20.41 -8.48
N GLU A 152 -8.63 -20.98 -7.36
CA GLU A 152 -9.16 -20.68 -6.03
C GLU A 152 -9.14 -19.18 -5.71
N LEU A 153 -8.05 -18.48 -6.03
CA LEU A 153 -7.94 -17.04 -5.81
C LEU A 153 -8.86 -16.23 -6.71
N LEU A 154 -9.05 -16.63 -7.97
CA LEU A 154 -10.00 -15.97 -8.88
C LEU A 154 -11.45 -16.21 -8.44
N GLU A 155 -11.80 -17.41 -7.99
CA GLU A 155 -13.11 -17.72 -7.40
C GLU A 155 -13.36 -16.86 -6.16
N ARG A 156 -12.37 -16.75 -5.28
CA ARG A 156 -12.43 -15.93 -4.06
C ARG A 156 -12.71 -14.45 -4.33
N VAL A 157 -12.16 -13.89 -5.41
CA VAL A 157 -12.44 -12.50 -5.81
C VAL A 157 -13.66 -12.39 -6.76
N GLY A 158 -14.49 -13.43 -6.86
CA GLY A 158 -15.72 -13.47 -7.67
C GLY A 158 -15.48 -13.50 -9.19
N LEU A 159 -14.36 -14.08 -9.64
CA LEU A 159 -13.95 -14.14 -11.04
C LEU A 159 -13.74 -15.57 -11.58
N GLY A 160 -14.36 -16.59 -10.97
CA GLY A 160 -14.22 -17.99 -11.38
C GLY A 160 -14.58 -18.24 -12.84
N GLU A 161 -15.62 -17.56 -13.35
CA GLU A 161 -16.07 -17.68 -14.76
C GLU A 161 -15.21 -16.88 -15.75
N PHE A 162 -14.32 -15.99 -15.25
CA PHE A 162 -13.50 -15.08 -16.07
C PHE A 162 -12.05 -15.54 -16.25
N THR A 163 -11.70 -16.75 -15.82
CA THR A 163 -10.33 -17.28 -15.84
C THR A 163 -9.66 -17.22 -17.21
N GLY A 164 -10.43 -17.45 -18.29
CA GLY A 164 -9.96 -17.42 -19.68
C GLY A 164 -10.00 -16.05 -20.37
N HIS A 165 -10.47 -14.99 -19.68
CA HIS A 165 -10.60 -13.66 -20.28
C HIS A 165 -9.27 -12.90 -20.24
N TYR A 166 -9.00 -12.15 -21.30
CA TYR A 166 -7.89 -11.21 -21.36
C TYR A 166 -8.25 -9.87 -20.68
N PRO A 167 -7.29 -9.07 -20.20
CA PRO A 167 -7.59 -7.79 -19.54
C PRO A 167 -8.52 -6.87 -20.35
N ALA A 168 -8.38 -6.82 -21.68
CA ALA A 168 -9.24 -6.01 -22.53
C ALA A 168 -10.73 -6.45 -22.56
N GLN A 169 -11.04 -7.65 -22.08
CA GLN A 169 -12.39 -8.22 -22.01
C GLN A 169 -13.00 -8.05 -20.60
N LEU A 170 -12.27 -7.49 -19.66
CA LEU A 170 -12.66 -7.33 -18.26
C LEU A 170 -12.99 -5.85 -17.97
N SER A 171 -14.00 -5.62 -17.13
CA SER A 171 -14.26 -4.29 -16.59
C SER A 171 -13.10 -3.82 -15.69
N GLY A 172 -13.01 -2.53 -15.39
CA GLY A 172 -11.99 -1.98 -14.50
C GLY A 172 -11.97 -2.66 -13.13
N GLY A 173 -13.14 -2.86 -12.51
CA GLY A 173 -13.27 -3.56 -11.24
C GLY A 173 -12.84 -5.02 -11.31
N GLN A 174 -13.17 -5.73 -12.43
CA GLN A 174 -12.69 -7.09 -12.66
C GLN A 174 -11.17 -7.13 -12.82
N GLN A 175 -10.56 -6.21 -13.58
CA GLN A 175 -9.11 -6.12 -13.73
C GLN A 175 -8.43 -5.89 -12.38
N GLN A 176 -8.99 -5.03 -11.53
CA GLN A 176 -8.47 -4.77 -10.20
C GLN A 176 -8.54 -6.00 -9.30
N ARG A 177 -9.65 -6.74 -9.35
CA ARG A 177 -9.79 -8.00 -8.60
C ARG A 177 -8.82 -9.08 -9.10
N VAL A 178 -8.53 -9.17 -10.41
CA VAL A 178 -7.44 -10.01 -10.92
C VAL A 178 -6.08 -9.54 -10.39
N ALA A 179 -5.82 -8.24 -10.31
CA ALA A 179 -4.56 -7.71 -9.75
C ALA A 179 -4.40 -8.05 -8.25
N ILE A 180 -5.50 -8.05 -7.49
CA ILE A 180 -5.51 -8.51 -6.08
C ILE A 180 -5.19 -10.01 -6.02
N ALA A 181 -5.89 -10.85 -6.80
CA ALA A 181 -5.64 -12.29 -6.85
C ALA A 181 -4.19 -12.62 -7.24
N ARG A 182 -3.63 -11.88 -8.22
CA ARG A 182 -2.22 -11.99 -8.62
C ARG A 182 -1.25 -11.69 -7.48
N ALA A 183 -1.52 -10.64 -6.70
CA ALA A 183 -0.68 -10.29 -5.56
C ALA A 183 -0.77 -11.35 -4.45
N LEU A 184 -1.97 -11.87 -4.18
CA LEU A 184 -2.22 -12.95 -3.20
C LEU A 184 -1.58 -14.28 -3.60
N ALA A 185 -1.39 -14.54 -4.88
CA ALA A 185 -0.80 -15.80 -5.37
C ALA A 185 0.66 -16.02 -4.92
N MET A 186 1.32 -14.97 -4.44
CA MET A 186 2.68 -15.03 -3.88
C MET A 186 2.71 -15.31 -2.38
N ASP A 187 1.54 -15.47 -1.74
CA ASP A 187 1.38 -15.65 -0.29
C ASP A 187 2.13 -14.56 0.53
N PRO A 188 1.79 -13.29 0.27
CA PRO A 188 2.51 -12.17 0.87
C PRO A 188 2.18 -12.02 2.36
N LYS A 189 3.13 -11.53 3.16
CA LYS A 189 2.94 -11.18 4.57
C LYS A 189 2.26 -9.84 4.76
N VAL A 190 2.40 -8.94 3.81
CA VAL A 190 1.75 -7.63 3.78
C VAL A 190 1.28 -7.29 2.37
N MET A 191 0.08 -6.71 2.27
CA MET A 191 -0.48 -6.20 1.03
C MET A 191 -0.45 -4.67 1.03
N LEU A 192 0.10 -4.09 -0.02
CA LEU A 192 0.15 -2.66 -0.26
C LEU A 192 -0.87 -2.29 -1.35
N PHE A 193 -1.75 -1.34 -1.07
CA PHE A 193 -2.75 -0.86 -2.02
C PHE A 193 -2.53 0.63 -2.31
N ASP A 194 -2.16 0.95 -3.55
CA ASP A 194 -1.92 2.32 -4.01
C ASP A 194 -3.13 2.82 -4.78
N GLU A 195 -4.08 3.47 -4.10
CA GLU A 195 -5.34 4.00 -4.64
C GLU A 195 -6.12 2.98 -5.51
N PRO A 196 -6.51 1.82 -4.96
CA PRO A 196 -7.02 0.68 -5.74
C PRO A 196 -8.35 0.95 -6.44
N THR A 197 -9.08 2.01 -6.07
CA THR A 197 -10.41 2.34 -6.61
C THR A 197 -10.43 3.59 -7.49
N SER A 198 -9.36 4.39 -7.49
CA SER A 198 -9.37 5.73 -8.11
C SER A 198 -9.46 5.73 -9.66
N ALA A 199 -9.20 4.59 -10.30
CA ALA A 199 -9.33 4.41 -11.74
C ALA A 199 -10.63 3.69 -12.15
N LEU A 200 -11.58 3.52 -11.20
CA LEU A 200 -12.83 2.79 -11.40
C LEU A 200 -14.03 3.72 -11.49
N ASP A 201 -15.04 3.29 -12.23
CA ASP A 201 -16.35 3.89 -12.17
C ASP A 201 -16.97 3.67 -10.77
N PRO A 202 -17.75 4.63 -10.23
CA PRO A 202 -18.28 4.54 -8.86
C PRO A 202 -19.06 3.26 -8.55
N GLU A 203 -19.79 2.71 -9.52
CA GLU A 203 -20.55 1.46 -9.40
C GLU A 203 -19.67 0.20 -9.21
N LEU A 204 -18.39 0.27 -9.63
CA LEU A 204 -17.45 -0.85 -9.54
C LEU A 204 -16.56 -0.80 -8.28
N VAL A 205 -16.58 0.33 -7.56
CA VAL A 205 -15.77 0.55 -6.35
C VAL A 205 -16.17 -0.44 -5.24
N GLY A 206 -17.47 -0.66 -5.08
CA GLY A 206 -18.04 -1.51 -4.03
C GLY A 206 -17.46 -2.92 -4.01
N ASP A 207 -17.38 -3.57 -5.17
CA ASP A 207 -16.87 -4.94 -5.33
C ASP A 207 -15.40 -5.08 -4.90
N VAL A 208 -14.58 -4.07 -5.24
CA VAL A 208 -13.15 -4.08 -4.88
C VAL A 208 -12.96 -3.86 -3.39
N LEU A 209 -13.73 -2.92 -2.80
CA LEU A 209 -13.69 -2.67 -1.37
C LEU A 209 -14.20 -3.87 -0.55
N GLU A 210 -15.15 -4.65 -1.07
CA GLU A 210 -15.63 -5.86 -0.41
C GLU A 210 -14.54 -6.91 -0.32
N VAL A 211 -13.85 -7.21 -1.41
CA VAL A 211 -12.67 -8.10 -1.39
C VAL A 211 -11.63 -7.63 -0.37
N MET A 212 -11.39 -6.31 -0.27
CA MET A 212 -10.44 -5.78 0.70
C MET A 212 -10.94 -5.93 2.15
N ARG A 213 -12.27 -5.82 2.41
CA ARG A 213 -12.86 -6.09 3.73
C ARG A 213 -12.71 -7.56 4.14
N GLU A 214 -12.94 -8.48 3.21
CA GLU A 214 -12.74 -9.91 3.44
C GLU A 214 -11.29 -10.22 3.81
N LEU A 215 -10.32 -9.66 3.09
CA LEU A 215 -8.89 -9.80 3.41
C LEU A 215 -8.55 -9.25 4.80
N ALA A 216 -9.13 -8.11 5.18
CA ALA A 216 -8.95 -7.53 6.51
C ALA A 216 -9.51 -8.45 7.60
N ALA A 217 -10.74 -8.96 7.40
CA ALA A 217 -11.40 -9.88 8.33
C ALA A 217 -10.63 -11.18 8.55
N GLU A 218 -9.90 -11.65 7.53
CA GLU A 218 -9.01 -12.81 7.63
C GLU A 218 -7.66 -12.51 8.30
N GLY A 219 -7.41 -11.27 8.72
CA GLY A 219 -6.18 -10.87 9.39
C GLY A 219 -5.02 -10.59 8.44
N MET A 220 -5.28 -10.27 7.16
CA MET A 220 -4.23 -9.83 6.24
C MET A 220 -3.69 -8.47 6.68
N THR A 221 -2.37 -8.37 6.86
CA THR A 221 -1.74 -7.07 7.12
C THR A 221 -1.79 -6.21 5.87
N MET A 222 -2.33 -5.00 5.98
CA MET A 222 -2.49 -4.11 4.83
C MET A 222 -2.02 -2.68 5.12
N ILE A 223 -1.41 -2.05 4.10
CA ILE A 223 -1.21 -0.60 4.05
C ILE A 223 -1.95 -0.09 2.82
N VAL A 224 -2.95 0.77 3.02
CA VAL A 224 -3.87 1.20 1.99
C VAL A 224 -3.81 2.72 1.82
N VAL A 225 -3.41 3.19 0.64
CA VAL A 225 -3.62 4.58 0.22
C VAL A 225 -4.99 4.65 -0.45
N THR A 226 -5.88 5.46 0.05
CA THR A 226 -7.23 5.60 -0.51
C THR A 226 -7.84 6.97 -0.22
N HIS A 227 -8.84 7.36 -0.99
CA HIS A 227 -9.75 8.48 -0.73
C HIS A 227 -11.12 8.03 -0.20
N GLU A 228 -11.32 6.72 -0.04
CA GLU A 228 -12.55 6.11 0.46
C GLU A 228 -12.62 6.22 2.00
N ILE A 229 -13.11 7.36 2.50
CA ILE A 229 -13.20 7.62 3.95
C ILE A 229 -14.11 6.61 4.66
N GLY A 230 -15.21 6.19 4.01
CA GLY A 230 -16.11 5.17 4.54
C GLY A 230 -15.42 3.82 4.74
N PHE A 231 -14.54 3.41 3.81
CA PHE A 231 -13.71 2.21 3.95
C PHE A 231 -12.70 2.38 5.10
N ALA A 232 -11.98 3.50 5.15
CA ALA A 232 -11.03 3.79 6.21
C ALA A 232 -11.68 3.74 7.61
N ARG A 233 -12.89 4.33 7.76
CA ARG A 233 -13.62 4.33 9.02
C ARG A 233 -14.07 2.94 9.46
N GLY A 234 -14.48 2.08 8.52
CA GLY A 234 -15.07 0.77 8.82
C GLY A 234 -14.07 -0.38 8.94
N VAL A 235 -12.85 -0.24 8.40
CA VAL A 235 -11.90 -1.36 8.25
C VAL A 235 -10.54 -1.08 8.87
N ALA A 236 -10.11 0.18 8.95
CA ALA A 236 -8.77 0.49 9.45
C ALA A 236 -8.67 0.29 10.98
N ASP A 237 -7.58 -0.31 11.41
CA ASP A 237 -7.14 -0.31 12.81
C ASP A 237 -6.38 0.98 13.12
N GLN A 238 -5.67 1.52 12.12
CA GLN A 238 -4.92 2.76 12.21
C GLN A 238 -5.11 3.62 10.96
N VAL A 239 -5.26 4.91 11.15
CA VAL A 239 -5.25 5.92 10.09
C VAL A 239 -4.05 6.83 10.31
N ALA A 240 -3.28 7.09 9.25
CA ALA A 240 -2.21 8.08 9.26
C ALA A 240 -2.49 9.15 8.19
N PHE A 241 -2.69 10.39 8.63
CA PHE A 241 -2.88 11.52 7.74
C PHE A 241 -1.53 12.14 7.37
N MET A 242 -1.24 12.16 6.06
CA MET A 242 0.00 12.70 5.51
C MET A 242 -0.24 14.02 4.79
N ASP A 243 0.59 15.01 5.06
CA ASP A 243 0.65 16.27 4.30
C ASP A 243 2.08 16.80 4.24
N GLY A 244 2.48 17.38 3.10
CA GLY A 244 3.81 17.97 2.91
C GLY A 244 4.98 17.03 3.21
N GLY A 245 4.80 15.71 3.02
CA GLY A 245 5.85 14.71 3.22
C GLY A 245 6.07 14.25 4.65
N VAL A 246 5.17 14.59 5.58
CA VAL A 246 5.20 14.14 6.97
C VAL A 246 3.87 13.51 7.39
N ILE A 247 3.88 12.67 8.42
CA ILE A 247 2.65 12.26 9.10
C ILE A 247 2.28 13.40 10.08
N VAL A 248 1.13 14.01 9.83
CA VAL A 248 0.61 15.12 10.63
C VAL A 248 -0.18 14.61 11.83
N GLU A 249 -0.90 13.49 11.63
CA GLU A 249 -1.75 12.87 12.64
C GLU A 249 -1.83 11.37 12.38
N ALA A 250 -1.81 10.55 13.42
CA ALA A 250 -1.99 9.11 13.31
C ALA A 250 -2.66 8.58 14.59
N GLY A 251 -3.55 7.61 14.41
CA GLY A 251 -4.31 7.00 15.50
C GLY A 251 -5.42 6.09 14.95
N PRO A 252 -6.30 5.58 15.82
CA PRO A 252 -7.47 4.83 15.38
C PRO A 252 -8.44 5.73 14.59
N PRO A 253 -9.31 5.14 13.72
CA PRO A 253 -10.21 5.91 12.86
C PRO A 253 -11.07 6.94 13.59
N HIS A 254 -11.62 6.58 14.75
CA HIS A 254 -12.48 7.49 15.54
C HIS A 254 -11.73 8.73 16.06
N GLU A 255 -10.42 8.69 16.21
CA GLU A 255 -9.61 9.85 16.60
C GLU A 255 -9.26 10.71 15.38
N VAL A 256 -8.79 10.08 14.28
CA VAL A 256 -8.24 10.81 13.13
C VAL A 256 -9.34 11.25 12.16
N ILE A 257 -10.41 10.44 11.97
CA ILE A 257 -11.49 10.75 11.04
C ILE A 257 -12.65 11.48 11.73
N ASP A 258 -13.09 10.97 12.88
CA ASP A 258 -14.31 11.49 13.52
C ASP A 258 -14.03 12.66 14.47
N ASN A 259 -12.83 12.68 15.08
CA ASN A 259 -12.42 13.74 16.02
C ASN A 259 -10.99 14.22 15.79
N PRO A 260 -10.65 14.71 14.58
CA PRO A 260 -9.30 15.11 14.23
C PRO A 260 -8.77 16.26 15.11
N GLN A 261 -7.59 16.10 15.68
CA GLN A 261 -6.99 17.09 16.58
C GLN A 261 -6.23 18.18 15.81
N ARG A 262 -5.80 17.89 14.59
CA ARG A 262 -5.03 18.82 13.77
C ARG A 262 -5.94 19.58 12.80
N GLN A 263 -5.79 20.90 12.76
CA GLN A 263 -6.58 21.74 11.84
C GLN A 263 -6.42 21.32 10.38
N ARG A 264 -5.23 20.87 10.01
CA ARG A 264 -4.93 20.43 8.65
C ARG A 264 -5.70 19.15 8.26
N THR A 265 -5.82 18.20 9.21
CA THR A 265 -6.64 16.99 9.05
C THR A 265 -8.12 17.34 8.90
N ARG A 266 -8.65 18.25 9.76
CA ARG A 266 -10.03 18.73 9.68
C ARG A 266 -10.36 19.33 8.33
N ASN A 267 -9.53 20.29 7.87
CA ASN A 267 -9.76 20.96 6.58
C ASN A 267 -9.75 19.95 5.41
N PHE A 268 -8.90 18.93 5.47
CA PHE A 268 -8.88 17.89 4.44
C PHE A 268 -10.16 17.06 4.48
N LEU A 269 -10.56 16.56 5.64
CA LEU A 269 -11.77 15.73 5.78
C LEU A 269 -13.04 16.50 5.37
N GLU A 270 -13.17 17.77 5.72
CA GLU A 270 -14.26 18.64 5.28
C GLU A 270 -14.31 18.82 3.75
N SER A 271 -13.18 18.72 3.06
CA SER A 271 -13.11 18.85 1.60
C SER A 271 -13.45 17.59 0.82
N VAL A 272 -13.49 16.42 1.49
CA VAL A 272 -13.72 15.11 0.87
C VAL A 272 -14.94 14.37 1.45
N ALA A 273 -15.67 15.01 2.40
CA ALA A 273 -16.92 14.53 3.01
C ALA A 273 -18.17 14.89 2.09
#